data_7663a619fb76fa0ae0c589a85d3133ac
#
_entry.id   7663a619fb76fa0ae0c589a85d3133ac
#
_cell.length_a   1.000
_cell.length_b   1.000
_cell.length_c   1.000
_cell.angle_alpha   90.00
_cell.angle_beta   90.00
_cell.angle_gamma   90.00
#
_symmetry.space_group_name_H-M   'P 1'
#
loop_
_entity.id
_entity.type
_entity.pdbx_description
1 polymer ?
#
loop_
_entity_poly.entity_id
_entity_poly.type
_entity_poly.pdbx_seq_one_letter_code
_entity_poly.pdbx_strand_id
1 'polypeptide(L)'
;MQPNLLELAAQLSKTYHAGQRYGTEDYFNYHITGVVDSLKIHHMPEKYLIVGYLHDIVEDTFVSLDTIQNLFGEEIKAAVAAITKRENESRDDYLARCSKNSIARFVKLHDALFNASNCFKNKNKENFAKYLHTISKLT
;
A
#
# COMPACT_ATOMS: atom_id res chain seq x y z
N MET A 1 -25.76 12.99 5.28
CA MET A 1 -25.11 11.67 5.33
C MET A 1 -23.60 11.82 5.18
N GLN A 2 -22.85 11.24 6.09
CA GLN A 2 -21.39 11.27 5.97
C GLN A 2 -20.93 10.27 4.92
N PRO A 3 -19.95 10.63 4.07
CA PRO A 3 -19.41 9.67 3.11
C PRO A 3 -18.73 8.52 3.83
N ASN A 4 -18.88 7.31 3.30
CA ASN A 4 -18.16 6.16 3.77
C ASN A 4 -16.71 6.28 3.25
N LEU A 5 -15.77 6.53 4.16
CA LEU A 5 -14.37 6.76 3.79
C LEU A 5 -13.71 5.52 3.16
N LEU A 6 -14.11 4.34 3.60
CA LEU A 6 -13.58 3.10 3.02
C LEU A 6 -14.02 2.94 1.55
N GLU A 7 -15.29 3.19 1.26
CA GLU A 7 -15.79 3.17 -0.12
C GLU A 7 -15.12 4.25 -0.97
N LEU A 8 -14.93 5.45 -0.41
CA LEU A 8 -14.25 6.54 -1.10
C LEU A 8 -12.80 6.15 -1.44
N ALA A 9 -12.07 5.53 -0.50
CA ALA A 9 -10.71 5.07 -0.73
C ALA A 9 -10.66 4.03 -1.85
N ALA A 10 -11.56 3.05 -1.82
CA ALA A 10 -11.65 2.02 -2.85
C ALA A 10 -11.93 2.64 -4.23
N GLN A 11 -12.89 3.56 -4.29
CA GLN A 11 -13.29 4.21 -5.55
C GLN A 11 -12.16 5.09 -6.10
N LEU A 12 -11.48 5.85 -5.25
CA LEU A 12 -10.36 6.70 -5.63
C LEU A 12 -9.22 5.84 -6.20
N SER A 13 -8.86 4.78 -5.50
CA SER A 13 -7.81 3.86 -5.92
C SER A 13 -8.15 3.21 -7.26
N LYS A 14 -9.35 2.69 -7.40
CA LYS A 14 -9.81 2.05 -8.64
C LYS A 14 -9.74 3.01 -9.82
N THR A 15 -10.20 4.25 -9.62
CA THR A 15 -10.23 5.26 -10.68
C THR A 15 -8.82 5.65 -11.13
N TYR A 16 -7.93 5.94 -10.18
CA TYR A 16 -6.60 6.47 -10.51
C TYR A 16 -5.60 5.38 -10.91
N HIS A 17 -5.81 4.13 -10.51
CA HIS A 17 -4.99 3.01 -10.97
C HIS A 17 -5.53 2.37 -12.26
N ALA A 18 -6.61 2.89 -12.83
CA ALA A 18 -7.22 2.31 -14.04
C ALA A 18 -6.19 2.22 -15.16
N GLY A 19 -6.12 1.05 -15.80
CA GLY A 19 -5.17 0.79 -16.88
C GLY A 19 -3.79 0.35 -16.44
N GLN A 20 -3.47 0.43 -15.16
CA GLN A 20 -2.20 -0.09 -14.64
C GLN A 20 -2.25 -1.61 -14.50
N ARG A 21 -1.10 -2.25 -14.67
CA ARG A 21 -0.98 -3.72 -14.63
C ARG A 21 -0.02 -4.19 -13.56
N TYR A 22 -0.32 -5.35 -13.01
CA TYR A 22 0.59 -6.14 -12.16
C TYR A 22 0.87 -7.43 -12.95
N GLY A 23 1.97 -7.46 -13.69
CA GLY A 23 2.18 -8.52 -14.69
C GLY A 23 1.08 -8.47 -15.75
N THR A 24 0.31 -9.55 -15.88
CA THR A 24 -0.84 -9.64 -16.81
C THR A 24 -2.16 -9.24 -16.17
N GLU A 25 -2.15 -9.00 -14.85
CA GLU A 25 -3.36 -8.72 -14.10
C GLU A 25 -3.65 -7.23 -14.00
N ASP A 26 -4.92 -6.86 -13.81
CA ASP A 26 -5.31 -5.50 -13.48
C ASP A 26 -4.74 -5.11 -12.11
N TYR A 27 -4.08 -3.95 -12.02
CA TYR A 27 -3.37 -3.56 -10.81
C TYR A 27 -4.30 -3.45 -9.60
N PHE A 28 -5.42 -2.75 -9.74
CA PHE A 28 -6.38 -2.59 -8.66
C PHE A 28 -7.02 -3.92 -8.26
N ASN A 29 -7.56 -4.65 -9.24
CA ASN A 29 -8.33 -5.87 -8.97
C ASN A 29 -7.46 -7.01 -8.42
N TYR A 30 -6.19 -7.05 -8.75
CA TYR A 30 -5.30 -8.13 -8.31
C TYR A 30 -4.47 -7.74 -7.11
N HIS A 31 -3.67 -6.65 -7.22
CA HIS A 31 -2.70 -6.27 -6.20
C HIS A 31 -3.33 -5.45 -5.06
N ILE A 32 -4.00 -4.35 -5.39
CA ILE A 32 -4.56 -3.47 -4.35
C ILE A 32 -5.60 -4.23 -3.52
N THR A 33 -6.56 -4.88 -4.17
CA THR A 33 -7.58 -5.65 -3.44
C THR A 33 -6.98 -6.83 -2.70
N GLY A 34 -5.94 -7.46 -3.26
CA GLY A 34 -5.24 -8.56 -2.60
C GLY A 34 -4.62 -8.15 -1.28
N VAL A 35 -3.98 -6.99 -1.23
CA VAL A 35 -3.41 -6.44 0.00
C VAL A 35 -4.52 -6.10 1.01
N VAL A 36 -5.59 -5.45 0.57
CA VAL A 36 -6.73 -5.12 1.44
C VAL A 36 -7.41 -6.38 1.98
N ASP A 37 -7.60 -7.40 1.15
CA ASP A 37 -8.19 -8.66 1.59
C ASP A 37 -7.33 -9.35 2.65
N SER A 38 -6.01 -9.29 2.52
CA SER A 38 -5.09 -9.80 3.54
C SER A 38 -5.28 -9.08 4.88
N LEU A 39 -5.41 -7.74 4.84
CA LEU A 39 -5.67 -6.95 6.04
C LEU A 39 -7.04 -7.31 6.67
N LYS A 40 -8.07 -7.54 5.86
CA LYS A 40 -9.39 -7.97 6.33
C LYS A 40 -9.33 -9.33 7.03
N ILE A 41 -8.62 -10.28 6.45
CA ILE A 41 -8.46 -11.63 7.02
C ILE A 41 -7.80 -11.54 8.41
N HIS A 42 -6.88 -10.59 8.62
CA HIS A 42 -6.21 -10.39 9.88
C HIS A 42 -6.98 -9.43 10.82
N HIS A 43 -8.24 -9.13 10.48
CA HIS A 43 -9.14 -8.31 11.31
C HIS A 43 -8.59 -6.92 11.65
N MET A 44 -7.86 -6.30 10.70
CA MET A 44 -7.31 -4.96 10.92
C MET A 44 -8.42 -3.90 10.92
N PRO A 45 -8.27 -2.84 11.76
CA PRO A 45 -9.25 -1.76 11.80
C PRO A 45 -9.43 -1.08 10.44
N GLU A 46 -10.57 -0.40 10.26
CA GLU A 46 -10.96 0.24 9.00
C GLU A 46 -9.88 1.19 8.46
N LYS A 47 -9.21 1.95 9.32
CA LYS A 47 -8.16 2.88 8.89
C LYS A 47 -6.99 2.17 8.20
N TYR A 48 -6.70 0.93 8.57
CA TYR A 48 -5.68 0.12 7.88
C TYR A 48 -6.14 -0.28 6.48
N LEU A 49 -7.44 -0.63 6.35
CA LEU A 49 -8.01 -0.96 5.05
C LEU A 49 -8.01 0.24 4.10
N ILE A 50 -8.32 1.42 4.64
CA ILE A 50 -8.26 2.67 3.87
C ILE A 50 -6.85 2.90 3.35
N VAL A 51 -5.85 2.79 4.20
CA VAL A 51 -4.44 2.95 3.78
C VAL A 51 -4.03 1.83 2.82
N GLY A 52 -4.56 0.63 3.00
CA GLY A 52 -4.37 -0.47 2.04
C GLY A 52 -4.80 -0.10 0.64
N TYR A 53 -5.98 0.51 0.50
CA TYR A 53 -6.44 1.00 -0.81
C TYR A 53 -5.57 2.14 -1.35
N LEU A 54 -5.02 2.99 -0.49
CA LEU A 54 -4.32 4.21 -0.89
C LEU A 54 -2.79 4.04 -0.96
N HIS A 55 -2.24 2.86 -0.62
CA HIS A 55 -0.81 2.75 -0.34
C HIS A 55 0.12 3.05 -1.53
N ASP A 56 -0.34 2.87 -2.76
CA ASP A 56 0.45 3.13 -3.97
C ASP A 56 -0.01 4.37 -4.74
N ILE A 57 -1.05 5.06 -4.25
CA ILE A 57 -1.72 6.07 -5.06
C ILE A 57 -0.85 7.32 -5.28
N VAL A 58 -0.08 7.74 -4.29
CA VAL A 58 0.77 8.92 -4.42
C VAL A 58 2.00 8.63 -5.28
N GLU A 59 2.60 7.44 -5.16
CA GLU A 59 3.75 7.06 -5.99
C GLU A 59 3.39 6.89 -7.46
N ASP A 60 2.24 6.31 -7.74
CA ASP A 60 1.92 5.76 -9.05
C ASP A 60 0.88 6.58 -9.82
N THR A 61 0.30 7.62 -9.20
CA THR A 61 -0.73 8.45 -9.85
C THR A 61 -0.49 9.92 -9.59
N PHE A 62 -1.41 10.76 -10.06
CA PHE A 62 -1.35 12.22 -9.85
C PHE A 62 -2.00 12.68 -8.55
N VAL A 63 -2.47 11.76 -7.71
CA VAL A 63 -3.09 12.13 -6.43
C VAL A 63 -2.01 12.57 -5.45
N SER A 64 -2.19 13.76 -4.87
CA SER A 64 -1.24 14.36 -3.94
C SER A 64 -1.56 14.01 -2.48
N LEU A 65 -0.57 14.17 -1.59
CA LEU A 65 -0.79 14.04 -0.16
C LEU A 65 -1.78 15.09 0.38
N ASP A 66 -1.80 16.27 -0.22
CA ASP A 66 -2.79 17.31 0.17
C ASP A 66 -4.20 16.85 -0.13
N THR A 67 -4.43 16.21 -1.28
CA THR A 67 -5.73 15.62 -1.61
C THR A 67 -6.11 14.54 -0.60
N ILE A 68 -5.16 13.68 -0.23
CA ILE A 68 -5.41 12.64 0.78
C ILE A 68 -5.78 13.27 2.13
N GLN A 69 -5.07 14.30 2.56
CA GLN A 69 -5.39 15.00 3.80
C GLN A 69 -6.79 15.61 3.77
N ASN A 70 -7.14 16.27 2.67
CA ASN A 70 -8.44 16.93 2.55
C ASN A 70 -9.60 15.92 2.56
N LEU A 71 -9.41 14.74 1.97
CA LEU A 71 -10.47 13.73 1.87
C LEU A 71 -10.54 12.82 3.10
N PHE A 72 -9.39 12.48 3.71
CA PHE A 72 -9.31 11.42 4.72
C PHE A 72 -8.78 11.90 6.08
N GLY A 73 -8.24 13.10 6.18
CA GLY A 73 -7.70 13.64 7.43
C GLY A 73 -6.22 13.36 7.64
N GLU A 74 -5.69 13.90 8.75
CA GLU A 74 -4.25 13.89 9.01
C GLU A 74 -3.69 12.51 9.32
N GLU A 75 -4.44 11.68 10.05
CA GLU A 75 -3.94 10.34 10.43
C GLU A 75 -3.72 9.47 9.18
N ILE A 76 -4.66 9.49 8.27
CA ILE A 76 -4.54 8.75 7.01
C ILE A 76 -3.44 9.35 6.13
N LYS A 77 -3.38 10.68 6.03
CA LYS A 77 -2.32 11.35 5.27
C LYS A 77 -0.93 10.99 5.81
N ALA A 78 -0.75 10.97 7.14
CA ALA A 78 0.53 10.61 7.75
C ALA A 78 0.94 9.18 7.40
N ALA A 79 -0.01 8.25 7.43
CA ALA A 79 0.27 6.85 7.07
C ALA A 79 0.60 6.70 5.58
N VAL A 80 -0.15 7.37 4.71
CA VAL A 80 0.12 7.34 3.26
C VAL A 80 1.48 7.97 2.95
N ALA A 81 1.83 9.07 3.61
CA ALA A 81 3.16 9.69 3.47
C ALA A 81 4.28 8.74 3.91
N ALA A 82 4.08 8.04 5.03
CA ALA A 82 5.06 7.09 5.56
C ALA A 82 5.28 5.88 4.64
N ILE A 83 4.24 5.43 3.94
CA ILE A 83 4.31 4.28 3.04
C ILE A 83 4.74 4.68 1.60
N THR A 84 4.81 5.98 1.33
CA THR A 84 5.24 6.51 0.02
C THR A 84 6.73 6.79 0.05
N LYS A 85 7.50 6.10 -0.80
CA LYS A 85 8.94 6.30 -0.89
C LYS A 85 9.23 7.66 -1.53
N ARG A 86 10.18 8.40 -0.94
CA ARG A 86 10.59 9.71 -1.44
C ARG A 86 11.61 9.55 -2.56
N GLU A 87 11.65 10.55 -3.44
CA GLU A 87 12.70 10.66 -4.44
C GLU A 87 14.05 10.78 -3.74
N ASN A 88 15.06 10.09 -4.25
CA ASN A 88 16.43 10.05 -3.70
C ASN A 88 16.56 9.44 -2.29
N GLU A 89 15.51 8.82 -1.77
CA GLU A 89 15.56 8.09 -0.50
C GLU A 89 16.03 6.67 -0.75
N SER A 90 16.98 6.17 0.06
CA SER A 90 17.36 4.75 -0.02
C SER A 90 16.20 3.87 0.44
N ARG A 91 16.19 2.62 -0.03
CA ARG A 91 15.16 1.67 0.40
C ARG A 91 15.20 1.43 1.91
N ASP A 92 16.40 1.29 2.49
CA ASP A 92 16.51 1.05 3.93
C ASP A 92 16.05 2.26 4.75
N ASP A 93 16.37 3.48 4.32
CA ASP A 93 15.88 4.71 4.97
C ASP A 93 14.35 4.81 4.86
N TYR A 94 13.81 4.48 3.69
CA TYR A 94 12.37 4.44 3.48
C TYR A 94 11.69 3.44 4.44
N LEU A 95 12.22 2.22 4.53
CA LEU A 95 11.63 1.19 5.40
C LEU A 95 11.74 1.57 6.88
N ALA A 96 12.85 2.21 7.28
CA ALA A 96 13.00 2.72 8.65
C ALA A 96 11.95 3.79 8.98
N ARG A 97 11.73 4.71 8.05
CA ARG A 97 10.71 5.76 8.19
C ARG A 97 9.30 5.18 8.19
N CYS A 98 9.01 4.27 7.27
CA CYS A 98 7.72 3.58 7.18
C CYS A 98 7.39 2.83 8.47
N SER A 99 8.38 2.14 9.05
CA SER A 99 8.17 1.31 10.25
C SER A 99 7.79 2.11 11.50
N LYS A 100 8.03 3.43 11.50
CA LYS A 100 7.67 4.30 12.63
C LYS A 100 6.18 4.65 12.67
N ASN A 101 5.45 4.45 11.59
CA ASN A 101 3.99 4.65 11.55
C ASN A 101 3.34 3.27 11.58
N SER A 102 2.56 3.00 12.63
CA SER A 102 1.99 1.67 12.84
C SER A 102 1.08 1.21 11.71
N ILE A 103 0.30 2.10 11.12
CA ILE A 103 -0.59 1.76 10.01
C ILE A 103 0.26 1.46 8.76
N ALA A 104 1.17 2.34 8.41
CA ALA A 104 2.05 2.17 7.24
C ALA A 104 2.87 0.88 7.34
N ARG A 105 3.42 0.59 8.52
CA ARG A 105 4.22 -0.61 8.76
C ARG A 105 3.42 -1.88 8.46
N PHE A 106 2.20 -2.00 8.99
CA PHE A 106 1.37 -3.17 8.78
C PHE A 106 0.92 -3.30 7.33
N VAL A 107 0.52 -2.20 6.70
CA VAL A 107 0.11 -2.21 5.29
C VAL A 107 1.29 -2.59 4.41
N LYS A 108 2.47 -2.02 4.66
CA LYS A 108 3.68 -2.35 3.89
C LYS A 108 4.08 -3.81 4.08
N LEU A 109 3.92 -4.34 5.29
CA LEU A 109 4.18 -5.75 5.54
C LEU A 109 3.28 -6.64 4.67
N HIS A 110 1.99 -6.35 4.59
CA HIS A 110 1.05 -7.12 3.78
C HIS A 110 1.30 -6.95 2.28
N ASP A 111 1.69 -5.75 1.85
CA ASP A 111 2.14 -5.49 0.48
C ASP A 111 3.36 -6.37 0.14
N ALA A 112 4.36 -6.39 1.02
CA ALA A 112 5.57 -7.20 0.80
C ALA A 112 5.27 -8.71 0.81
N LEU A 113 4.38 -9.17 1.70
CA LEU A 113 3.95 -10.56 1.73
C LEU A 113 3.23 -10.96 0.44
N PHE A 114 2.35 -10.11 -0.07
CA PHE A 114 1.70 -10.34 -1.35
C PHE A 114 2.73 -10.47 -2.48
N ASN A 115 3.65 -9.52 -2.54
CA ASN A 115 4.67 -9.50 -3.58
C ASN A 115 5.62 -10.71 -3.48
N ALA A 116 6.01 -11.08 -2.27
CA ALA A 116 6.86 -12.27 -2.06
C ALA A 116 6.15 -13.54 -2.50
N SER A 117 4.89 -13.71 -2.14
CA SER A 117 4.08 -14.86 -2.57
C SER A 117 3.97 -14.94 -4.08
N ASN A 118 3.73 -13.79 -4.73
CA ASN A 118 3.62 -13.73 -6.18
C ASN A 118 4.96 -14.06 -6.87
N CYS A 119 6.07 -13.57 -6.33
CA CYS A 119 7.41 -13.89 -6.83
C CYS A 119 7.74 -15.37 -6.68
N PHE A 120 7.35 -15.99 -5.57
CA PHE A 120 7.52 -17.42 -5.35
C PHE A 120 6.76 -18.23 -6.40
N LYS A 121 5.50 -17.89 -6.66
CA LYS A 121 4.67 -18.56 -7.69
C LYS A 121 5.29 -18.44 -9.07
N ASN A 122 5.87 -17.30 -9.41
CA ASN A 122 6.42 -17.00 -10.72
C ASN A 122 7.92 -17.30 -10.82
N LYS A 123 8.53 -17.89 -9.79
CA LYS A 123 9.94 -18.27 -9.73
C LYS A 123 10.90 -17.10 -9.94
N ASN A 124 10.49 -15.89 -9.52
CA ASN A 124 11.32 -14.70 -9.59
C ASN A 124 12.18 -14.59 -8.32
N LYS A 125 13.36 -15.23 -8.34
CA LYS A 125 14.23 -15.36 -7.17
C LYS A 125 14.78 -14.03 -6.67
N GLU A 126 15.15 -13.12 -7.57
CA GLU A 126 15.75 -11.82 -7.22
C GLU A 126 14.76 -10.96 -6.46
N ASN A 127 13.57 -10.80 -6.99
CA ASN A 127 12.53 -10.01 -6.33
C ASN A 127 12.00 -10.69 -5.07
N PHE A 128 11.95 -12.03 -5.05
CA PHE A 128 11.58 -12.76 -3.84
C PHE A 128 12.50 -12.41 -2.67
N ALA A 129 13.82 -12.45 -2.90
CA ALA A 129 14.82 -12.08 -1.88
C ALA A 129 14.65 -10.63 -1.42
N LYS A 130 14.37 -9.71 -2.35
CA LYS A 130 14.10 -8.30 -2.04
C LYS A 130 12.90 -8.15 -1.09
N TYR A 131 11.81 -8.86 -1.35
CA TYR A 131 10.62 -8.76 -0.50
C TYR A 131 10.80 -9.45 0.84
N LEU A 132 11.58 -10.53 0.92
CA LEU A 132 11.95 -11.13 2.20
C LEU A 132 12.77 -10.16 3.05
N HIS A 133 13.70 -9.43 2.43
CA HIS A 133 14.45 -8.38 3.13
C HIS A 133 13.52 -7.28 3.67
N THR A 134 12.58 -6.83 2.84
CA THR A 134 11.56 -5.85 3.26
C THR A 134 10.78 -6.36 4.48
N ILE A 135 10.32 -7.61 4.44
CA ILE A 135 9.59 -8.22 5.56
C ILE A 135 10.44 -8.21 6.83
N SER A 136 11.72 -8.57 6.73
CA SER A 136 12.63 -8.59 7.89
C SER A 136 12.80 -7.22 8.53
N LYS A 137 12.75 -6.14 7.73
CA LYS A 137 12.87 -4.76 8.23
C LYS A 137 11.58 -4.25 8.91
N LEU A 138 10.44 -4.87 8.61
CA LEU A 138 9.14 -4.45 9.14
C LEU A 138 8.68 -5.30 10.33
N THR A 139 9.34 -6.38 10.58
CA THR A 139 9.07 -7.28 11.69
C THR A 139 10.17 -7.20 12.75
#